data_0f8600f0d7b534d9f0045f98dfb89492
#
_entry.id   0f8600f0d7b534d9f0045f98dfb89492
#
_cell.length_a   1.000
_cell.length_b   1.000
_cell.length_c   1.000
_cell.angle_alpha   90.00
_cell.angle_beta   90.00
_cell.angle_gamma   90.00
#
_symmetry.space_group_name_H-M   'P 1'
#
loop_
_entity.id
_entity.type
_entity.pdbx_description
1 polymer ?
#
loop_
_entity_poly.entity_id
_entity_poly.type
_entity_poly.pdbx_seq_one_letter_code
_entity_poly.pdbx_strand_id
1 'polypeptide(L)'
;MSMVEEYSPDTEPEKEQASRPGAAPGTPPRECWLDLGRVVGLFFIVLFHAAGNGVEFPLFFQRVPFLFMAAAYFVGRRKIFDWRHSPCRYVLFYLAWNGAAFLEAFFRHWIYLSLGHSSTWDWSSLPWKLTGVGTTFPYDGPLWFLKYVMALSMLSPLLFALGKRKLLIPATIAVLFSVVLFPELNALFSDPPRVPWADSLAFFMLGFCLSSLTLGEIKLFLKKTGYISLPVWAAIAWMNHCGVISTETLHTIPCWIPGILGLGSLCVLLTEKTFFLNIARACAPLFFFIYAIHCLILPYLMPLLSRILPEGVPSAMVATVLIFAGAFFLHQWVVRHYPGWEYLIFAQKRKKPPIDGKEKERFAVGSLRSASMNEPRL
;
A
#
# COMPACT_ATOMS: atom_id res chain seq x y z
N MET A 1 -2.93 -43.82 37.08
CA MET A 1 -1.87 -42.88 37.50
C MET A 1 -1.76 -41.85 36.40
N SER A 2 -2.54 -40.77 36.49
CA SER A 2 -2.62 -39.71 35.51
C SER A 2 -1.76 -38.53 36.01
N MET A 3 -0.71 -38.18 35.32
CA MET A 3 -0.05 -36.90 35.51
C MET A 3 -0.73 -35.89 34.56
N VAL A 4 -1.53 -35.02 35.14
CA VAL A 4 -2.01 -33.80 34.49
C VAL A 4 -0.90 -32.75 34.73
N GLU A 5 -0.12 -32.40 33.71
CA GLU A 5 0.76 -31.23 33.75
C GLU A 5 -0.10 -29.98 33.72
N GLU A 6 -0.07 -29.24 34.79
CA GLU A 6 -0.70 -27.96 35.01
C GLU A 6 0.05 -26.90 34.17
N TYR A 7 -0.56 -26.48 33.04
CA TYR A 7 -0.03 -25.43 32.17
C TYR A 7 -0.27 -24.09 32.84
N SER A 8 0.80 -23.51 33.40
CA SER A 8 0.78 -22.15 33.95
C SER A 8 0.85 -21.12 32.82
N PRO A 9 -0.14 -20.20 32.66
CA PRO A 9 -0.15 -19.21 31.58
C PRO A 9 0.61 -17.91 31.89
N ASP A 10 1.47 -17.88 32.90
CA ASP A 10 2.16 -16.67 33.36
C ASP A 10 3.60 -16.61 32.90
N THR A 11 3.83 -16.29 31.63
CA THR A 11 5.10 -15.71 31.18
C THR A 11 4.82 -14.49 30.31
N GLU A 12 4.96 -13.35 30.97
CA GLU A 12 4.78 -11.98 30.47
C GLU A 12 5.63 -11.69 29.21
N PRO A 13 5.03 -11.44 28.02
CA PRO A 13 5.72 -10.77 26.94
C PRO A 13 5.58 -9.23 27.02
N GLU A 14 4.99 -8.69 28.08
CA GLU A 14 4.64 -7.24 28.16
C GLU A 14 5.80 -6.32 28.57
N LYS A 15 6.83 -6.83 29.24
CA LYS A 15 7.90 -5.97 29.78
C LYS A 15 8.97 -5.55 28.77
N GLU A 16 9.13 -6.27 27.66
CA GLU A 16 10.18 -5.91 26.67
C GLU A 16 9.77 -4.79 25.70
N GLN A 17 8.47 -4.47 25.63
CA GLN A 17 7.97 -3.42 24.73
C GLN A 17 7.97 -2.00 25.34
N ALA A 18 8.14 -1.85 26.65
CA ALA A 18 8.10 -0.56 27.35
C ALA A 18 9.37 0.30 27.17
N SER A 19 10.43 -0.21 26.55
CA SER A 19 11.73 0.47 26.50
C SER A 19 12.06 1.17 25.18
N ARG A 20 11.07 1.49 24.32
CA ARG A 20 11.34 2.30 23.11
C ARG A 20 11.27 3.79 23.44
N PRO A 21 12.38 4.52 23.43
CA PRO A 21 12.36 5.98 23.66
C PRO A 21 11.58 6.63 22.50
N GLY A 22 10.44 7.28 22.82
CA GLY A 22 9.64 8.07 21.88
C GLY A 22 8.30 7.49 21.42
N ALA A 23 7.90 6.29 21.85
CA ALA A 23 6.53 5.84 21.63
C ALA A 23 5.59 6.48 22.66
N ALA A 24 4.54 7.16 22.20
CA ALA A 24 3.52 7.67 23.10
C ALA A 24 2.84 6.50 23.83
N PRO A 25 2.57 6.58 25.14
CA PRO A 25 1.86 5.55 25.89
C PRO A 25 0.53 5.22 25.21
N GLY A 26 0.26 3.92 24.95
CA GLY A 26 -0.98 3.46 24.32
C GLY A 26 -0.98 3.36 22.79
N THR A 27 0.14 3.65 22.12
CA THR A 27 0.23 3.38 20.67
C THR A 27 0.45 1.88 20.45
N PRO A 28 -0.47 1.17 19.75
CA PRO A 28 -0.28 -0.24 19.49
C PRO A 28 1.03 -0.47 18.73
N PRO A 29 1.74 -1.57 19.00
CA PRO A 29 2.99 -1.87 18.32
C PRO A 29 2.78 -1.96 16.82
N ARG A 30 3.69 -1.35 16.05
CA ARG A 30 3.64 -1.37 14.59
C ARG A 30 3.97 -2.77 14.10
N GLU A 31 3.02 -3.41 13.45
CA GLU A 31 3.19 -4.75 12.89
C GLU A 31 3.98 -4.70 11.58
N CYS A 32 5.28 -4.98 11.69
CA CYS A 32 6.22 -4.84 10.57
C CYS A 32 6.02 -5.87 9.45
N TRP A 33 5.33 -6.99 9.69
CA TRP A 33 5.06 -7.99 8.65
C TRP A 33 4.19 -7.43 7.52
N LEU A 34 3.19 -6.61 7.86
CA LEU A 34 2.33 -5.96 6.87
C LEU A 34 3.10 -4.89 6.09
N ASP A 35 3.97 -4.15 6.77
CA ASP A 35 4.87 -3.19 6.12
C ASP A 35 5.84 -3.91 5.17
N LEU A 36 6.39 -5.07 5.57
CA LEU A 36 7.24 -5.88 4.69
C LEU A 36 6.46 -6.36 3.46
N GLY A 37 5.23 -6.86 3.63
CA GLY A 37 4.39 -7.30 2.52
C GLY A 37 4.11 -6.18 1.52
N ARG A 38 3.88 -4.96 1.99
CA ARG A 38 3.72 -3.78 1.13
C ARG A 38 5.01 -3.44 0.37
N VAL A 39 6.16 -3.47 1.04
CA VAL A 39 7.47 -3.19 0.44
C VAL A 39 7.82 -4.25 -0.60
N VAL A 40 7.62 -5.52 -0.31
CA VAL A 40 7.82 -6.63 -1.24
C VAL A 40 6.88 -6.50 -2.44
N GLY A 41 5.59 -6.25 -2.21
CA GLY A 41 4.62 -6.01 -3.28
C GLY A 41 5.04 -4.86 -4.20
N LEU A 42 5.48 -3.75 -3.62
CA LEU A 42 5.98 -2.60 -4.38
C LEU A 42 7.26 -2.92 -5.15
N PHE A 43 8.21 -3.63 -4.54
CA PHE A 43 9.42 -4.06 -5.21
C PHE A 43 9.12 -4.83 -6.51
N PHE A 44 8.18 -5.76 -6.46
CA PHE A 44 7.77 -6.54 -7.65
C PHE A 44 6.89 -5.76 -8.63
N ILE A 45 6.20 -4.69 -8.20
CA ILE A 45 5.56 -3.75 -9.12
C ILE A 45 6.62 -2.99 -9.93
N VAL A 46 7.63 -2.44 -9.26
CA VAL A 46 8.71 -1.70 -9.92
C VAL A 46 9.50 -2.61 -10.85
N LEU A 47 9.84 -3.81 -10.39
CA LEU A 47 10.55 -4.82 -11.17
C LEU A 47 9.78 -5.23 -12.43
N PHE A 48 8.46 -5.42 -12.32
CA PHE A 48 7.58 -5.74 -13.45
C PHE A 48 7.61 -4.63 -14.51
N HIS A 49 7.50 -3.38 -14.10
CA HIS A 49 7.57 -2.25 -15.03
C HIS A 49 8.98 -2.06 -15.63
N ALA A 50 10.02 -2.33 -14.86
CA ALA A 50 11.40 -2.26 -15.32
C ALA A 50 11.75 -3.38 -16.32
N ALA A 51 11.25 -4.59 -16.12
CA ALA A 51 11.50 -5.72 -17.00
C ALA A 51 10.70 -5.67 -18.34
N GLY A 52 9.83 -4.68 -18.48
CA GLY A 52 8.85 -4.60 -19.55
C GLY A 52 7.62 -5.45 -19.26
N ASN A 53 6.47 -4.99 -19.71
CA ASN A 53 5.14 -5.56 -19.38
C ASN A 53 4.91 -7.02 -19.82
N GLY A 54 5.91 -7.69 -20.37
CA GLY A 54 5.85 -9.10 -20.80
C GLY A 54 6.51 -10.09 -19.84
N VAL A 55 7.20 -9.60 -18.80
CA VAL A 55 7.87 -10.49 -17.82
C VAL A 55 7.00 -10.62 -16.57
N GLU A 56 6.30 -11.73 -16.49
CA GLU A 56 5.53 -12.09 -15.29
C GLU A 56 6.44 -12.75 -14.24
N PHE A 57 6.21 -12.37 -12.98
CA PHE A 57 6.84 -13.02 -11.84
C PHE A 57 5.80 -13.89 -11.11
N PRO A 58 5.73 -15.20 -11.43
CA PRO A 58 4.65 -16.08 -10.96
C PRO A 58 4.47 -16.10 -9.44
N LEU A 59 5.55 -15.88 -8.67
CA LEU A 59 5.47 -15.82 -7.21
C LEU A 59 4.80 -14.55 -6.66
N PHE A 60 4.60 -13.51 -7.46
CA PHE A 60 4.12 -12.22 -6.95
C PHE A 60 2.90 -11.66 -7.68
N PHE A 61 2.13 -12.54 -8.32
CA PHE A 61 0.89 -12.20 -9.01
C PHE A 61 -0.15 -11.54 -8.10
N GLN A 62 -0.16 -11.86 -6.80
CA GLN A 62 -1.10 -11.34 -5.79
C GLN A 62 -0.72 -9.95 -5.22
N ARG A 63 0.33 -9.29 -5.71
CA ARG A 63 0.87 -8.03 -5.17
C ARG A 63 -0.17 -6.91 -5.08
N VAL A 64 -0.97 -6.73 -6.12
CA VAL A 64 -1.99 -5.67 -6.17
C VAL A 64 -3.19 -5.98 -5.28
N PRO A 65 -3.82 -7.17 -5.33
CA PRO A 65 -4.85 -7.58 -4.38
C PRO A 65 -4.44 -7.44 -2.92
N PHE A 66 -3.21 -7.83 -2.58
CA PHE A 66 -2.66 -7.65 -1.22
C PHE A 66 -2.64 -6.18 -0.80
N LEU A 67 -2.25 -5.26 -1.69
CA LEU A 67 -2.20 -3.84 -1.39
C LEU A 67 -3.59 -3.22 -1.19
N PHE A 68 -4.60 -3.63 -1.98
CA PHE A 68 -6.00 -3.20 -1.76
C PHE A 68 -6.52 -3.68 -0.41
N MET A 69 -6.27 -4.94 -0.07
CA MET A 69 -6.67 -5.51 1.22
C MET A 69 -5.99 -4.79 2.40
N ALA A 70 -4.69 -4.52 2.30
CA ALA A 70 -3.94 -3.78 3.32
C ALA A 70 -4.46 -2.34 3.48
N ALA A 71 -4.76 -1.63 2.38
CA ALA A 71 -5.31 -0.28 2.43
C ALA A 71 -6.69 -0.26 3.13
N ALA A 72 -7.58 -1.19 2.75
CA ALA A 72 -8.92 -1.31 3.31
C ALA A 72 -8.92 -1.69 4.80
N TYR A 73 -7.99 -2.55 5.22
CA TYR A 73 -7.79 -2.88 6.63
C TYR A 73 -7.59 -1.61 7.47
N PHE A 74 -6.71 -0.72 7.04
CA PHE A 74 -6.46 0.54 7.78
C PHE A 74 -7.65 1.51 7.72
N VAL A 75 -8.45 1.49 6.65
CA VAL A 75 -9.69 2.27 6.57
C VAL A 75 -10.69 1.76 7.59
N GLY A 76 -10.92 0.44 7.66
CA GLY A 76 -11.88 -0.19 8.57
C GLY A 76 -11.50 -0.03 10.05
N ARG A 77 -10.20 -0.06 10.38
CA ARG A 77 -9.71 0.10 11.78
C ARG A 77 -10.03 1.47 12.40
N ARG A 78 -10.36 2.47 11.60
CA ARG A 78 -10.63 3.82 12.11
C ARG A 78 -11.97 3.95 12.84
N LYS A 79 -12.87 2.97 12.74
CA LYS A 79 -14.21 2.90 13.37
C LYS A 79 -15.16 4.05 12.97
N ILE A 80 -14.65 5.18 12.53
CA ILE A 80 -15.41 6.37 12.13
C ILE A 80 -14.83 6.86 10.81
N PHE A 81 -15.70 7.16 9.86
CA PHE A 81 -15.30 7.81 8.62
C PHE A 81 -14.94 9.27 8.90
N ASP A 82 -13.71 9.62 8.68
CA ASP A 82 -13.23 10.99 8.82
C ASP A 82 -12.77 11.51 7.47
N TRP A 83 -13.55 12.42 6.89
CA TRP A 83 -13.27 13.09 5.62
C TRP A 83 -11.88 13.74 5.60
N ARG A 84 -11.46 14.30 6.72
CA ARG A 84 -10.21 15.07 6.83
C ARG A 84 -8.98 14.19 6.80
N HIS A 85 -9.12 12.92 7.14
CA HIS A 85 -7.97 12.03 7.34
C HIS A 85 -7.86 10.89 6.34
N SER A 86 -8.88 10.59 5.54
CA SER A 86 -8.83 9.42 4.66
C SER A 86 -8.54 9.72 3.19
N PRO A 87 -9.44 10.28 2.39
CA PRO A 87 -9.14 10.51 0.98
C PRO A 87 -8.38 11.81 0.71
N CYS A 88 -8.67 12.91 1.43
CA CYS A 88 -8.09 14.23 1.14
C CYS A 88 -6.57 14.26 1.21
N ARG A 89 -5.98 13.47 2.09
CA ARG A 89 -4.52 13.34 2.19
C ARG A 89 -3.88 12.84 0.91
N TYR A 90 -4.53 11.88 0.25
CA TYR A 90 -4.01 11.28 -0.98
C TYR A 90 -4.35 12.09 -2.22
N VAL A 91 -5.37 12.95 -2.17
CA VAL A 91 -5.74 13.83 -3.29
C VAL A 91 -4.59 14.78 -3.62
N LEU A 92 -4.04 15.47 -2.62
CA LEU A 92 -2.91 16.38 -2.85
C LEU A 92 -1.67 15.65 -3.37
N PHE A 93 -1.38 14.48 -2.81
CA PHE A 93 -0.29 13.63 -3.29
C PHE A 93 -0.53 13.19 -4.74
N TYR A 94 -1.73 12.73 -5.06
CA TYR A 94 -2.14 12.33 -6.40
C TYR A 94 -1.97 13.47 -7.40
N LEU A 95 -2.53 14.65 -7.10
CA LEU A 95 -2.47 15.82 -7.98
C LEU A 95 -1.03 16.30 -8.18
N ALA A 96 -0.20 16.30 -7.14
CA ALA A 96 1.19 16.73 -7.23
C ALA A 96 1.99 15.81 -8.17
N TRP A 97 1.89 14.50 -8.00
CA TRP A 97 2.64 13.54 -8.80
C TRP A 97 2.08 13.37 -10.21
N ASN A 98 0.75 13.40 -10.38
CA ASN A 98 0.15 13.39 -11.69
C ASN A 98 0.45 14.69 -12.46
N GLY A 99 0.53 15.82 -11.77
CA GLY A 99 0.99 17.09 -12.32
C GLY A 99 2.47 17.06 -12.73
N ALA A 100 3.34 16.45 -11.92
CA ALA A 100 4.74 16.24 -12.25
C ALA A 100 4.90 15.36 -13.50
N ALA A 101 4.13 14.28 -13.61
CA ALA A 101 4.12 13.41 -14.78
C ALA A 101 3.58 14.12 -16.03
N PHE A 102 2.56 14.96 -15.87
CA PHE A 102 2.09 15.81 -16.96
C PHE A 102 3.20 16.75 -17.46
N LEU A 103 3.90 17.44 -16.55
CA LEU A 103 5.00 18.34 -16.93
C LEU A 103 6.11 17.57 -17.63
N GLU A 104 6.49 16.40 -17.14
CA GLU A 104 7.49 15.54 -17.79
C GLU A 104 7.05 15.17 -19.21
N ALA A 105 5.81 14.66 -19.36
CA ALA A 105 5.26 14.29 -20.66
C ALA A 105 5.18 15.48 -21.63
N PHE A 106 4.81 16.66 -21.12
CA PHE A 106 4.74 17.90 -21.89
C PHE A 106 6.14 18.35 -22.37
N PHE A 107 7.13 18.37 -21.49
CA PHE A 107 8.51 18.72 -21.86
C PHE A 107 9.10 17.71 -22.85
N ARG A 108 8.86 16.45 -22.65
CA ARG A 108 9.29 15.41 -23.59
C ARG A 108 8.66 15.60 -24.97
N HIS A 109 7.35 15.87 -25.04
CA HIS A 109 6.66 16.18 -26.29
C HIS A 109 7.28 17.42 -26.98
N TRP A 110 7.54 18.49 -26.24
CA TRP A 110 8.16 19.70 -26.77
C TRP A 110 9.58 19.45 -27.30
N ILE A 111 10.40 18.66 -26.60
CA ILE A 111 11.72 18.25 -27.07
C ILE A 111 11.61 17.45 -28.37
N TYR A 112 10.70 16.50 -28.48
CA TYR A 112 10.46 15.74 -29.70
C TYR A 112 10.12 16.64 -30.88
N LEU A 113 9.24 17.61 -30.69
CA LEU A 113 8.89 18.59 -31.72
C LEU A 113 10.09 19.43 -32.12
N SER A 114 10.93 19.86 -31.18
CA SER A 114 12.13 20.66 -31.46
C SER A 114 13.20 19.87 -32.21
N LEU A 115 13.21 18.56 -32.12
CA LEU A 115 14.08 17.66 -32.87
C LEU A 115 13.49 17.25 -34.24
N GLY A 116 12.37 17.86 -34.66
CA GLY A 116 11.74 17.62 -35.96
C GLY A 116 10.90 16.35 -36.04
N HIS A 117 10.60 15.70 -34.93
CA HIS A 117 9.70 14.55 -34.90
C HIS A 117 8.23 15.02 -34.89
N SER A 118 7.39 14.38 -35.68
CA SER A 118 5.94 14.61 -35.61
C SER A 118 5.39 13.98 -34.33
N SER A 119 4.74 14.76 -33.50
CA SER A 119 4.06 14.29 -32.29
C SER A 119 2.77 15.06 -32.14
N THR A 120 1.67 14.37 -31.91
CA THR A 120 0.36 14.96 -31.64
C THR A 120 0.11 14.99 -30.15
N TRP A 121 -0.27 16.15 -29.62
CA TRP A 121 -0.67 16.29 -28.22
C TRP A 121 -2.18 16.37 -28.14
N ASP A 122 -2.78 15.42 -27.44
CA ASP A 122 -4.23 15.41 -27.24
C ASP A 122 -4.62 16.25 -26.02
N TRP A 123 -5.02 17.48 -26.27
CA TRP A 123 -5.52 18.40 -25.24
C TRP A 123 -6.88 18.01 -24.69
N SER A 124 -7.70 17.26 -25.43
CA SER A 124 -9.04 16.86 -25.02
C SER A 124 -9.02 15.86 -23.85
N SER A 125 -7.98 15.05 -23.78
CA SER A 125 -7.78 14.07 -22.68
C SER A 125 -7.17 14.68 -21.42
N LEU A 126 -6.66 15.92 -21.49
CA LEU A 126 -5.94 16.56 -20.37
C LEU A 126 -6.74 16.61 -19.05
N PRO A 127 -7.99 17.12 -19.03
CA PRO A 127 -8.73 17.18 -17.76
C PRO A 127 -8.94 15.80 -17.15
N TRP A 128 -9.23 14.82 -17.97
CA TRP A 128 -9.49 13.44 -17.54
C TRP A 128 -8.24 12.75 -17.01
N LYS A 129 -7.10 12.91 -17.68
CA LYS A 129 -5.81 12.37 -17.24
C LYS A 129 -5.31 13.03 -15.96
N LEU A 130 -5.46 14.37 -15.82
CA LEU A 130 -5.04 15.08 -14.61
C LEU A 130 -5.91 14.73 -13.39
N THR A 131 -7.22 14.70 -13.56
CA THR A 131 -8.14 14.40 -12.45
C THR A 131 -8.27 12.91 -12.20
N GLY A 132 -7.95 12.08 -13.18
CA GLY A 132 -8.18 10.64 -13.13
C GLY A 132 -9.67 10.27 -13.09
N VAL A 133 -10.57 11.22 -13.44
CA VAL A 133 -12.00 10.96 -13.58
C VAL A 133 -12.26 10.26 -14.91
N GLY A 134 -13.22 9.33 -14.92
CA GLY A 134 -13.53 8.54 -16.11
C GLY A 134 -12.56 7.36 -16.30
N THR A 135 -12.49 6.91 -17.53
CA THR A 135 -11.83 5.69 -17.97
C THR A 135 -10.36 5.89 -18.34
N THR A 136 -9.91 7.15 -18.43
CA THR A 136 -8.54 7.48 -18.82
C THR A 136 -7.54 7.21 -17.70
N PHE A 137 -6.40 6.60 -18.07
CA PHE A 137 -5.28 6.48 -17.14
C PHE A 137 -4.71 7.85 -16.78
N PRO A 138 -4.26 8.05 -15.54
CA PRO A 138 -3.50 9.26 -15.16
C PRO A 138 -2.21 9.34 -15.99
N TYR A 139 -1.60 10.53 -16.07
CA TYR A 139 -0.29 10.69 -16.70
C TYR A 139 0.79 9.83 -16.04
N ASP A 140 0.75 9.77 -14.71
CA ASP A 140 1.52 8.78 -13.97
C ASP A 140 0.71 7.49 -13.89
N GLY A 141 1.01 6.55 -14.78
CA GLY A 141 0.29 5.28 -14.91
C GLY A 141 0.02 4.58 -13.58
N PRO A 142 1.01 4.35 -12.70
CA PRO A 142 0.81 3.69 -11.41
C PRO A 142 -0.22 4.32 -10.50
N LEU A 143 -0.46 5.63 -10.58
CA LEU A 143 -1.43 6.32 -9.72
C LEU A 143 -2.87 5.82 -9.85
N TRP A 144 -3.16 4.96 -10.86
CA TRP A 144 -4.46 4.29 -10.95
C TRP A 144 -4.86 3.55 -9.67
N PHE A 145 -3.90 2.87 -9.02
CA PHE A 145 -4.16 2.18 -7.75
C PHE A 145 -4.59 3.16 -6.66
N LEU A 146 -3.91 4.30 -6.55
CA LEU A 146 -4.24 5.32 -5.57
C LEU A 146 -5.63 5.93 -5.84
N LYS A 147 -5.95 6.17 -7.12
CA LYS A 147 -7.30 6.59 -7.57
C LYS A 147 -8.36 5.62 -7.08
N TYR A 148 -8.14 4.33 -7.24
CA TYR A 148 -9.10 3.29 -6.82
C TYR A 148 -9.19 3.19 -5.30
N VAL A 149 -8.08 3.23 -4.58
CA VAL A 149 -8.09 3.26 -3.12
C VAL A 149 -8.87 4.46 -2.60
N MET A 150 -8.73 5.64 -3.22
CA MET A 150 -9.51 6.83 -2.86
C MET A 150 -11.01 6.62 -3.12
N ALA A 151 -11.37 6.17 -4.32
CA ALA A 151 -12.77 5.92 -4.70
C ALA A 151 -13.43 4.85 -3.80
N LEU A 152 -12.75 3.72 -3.58
CA LEU A 152 -13.24 2.65 -2.70
C LEU A 152 -13.31 3.09 -1.23
N SER A 153 -12.40 3.98 -0.79
CA SER A 153 -12.47 4.55 0.55
C SER A 153 -13.71 5.43 0.76
N MET A 154 -14.26 6.03 -0.30
CA MET A 154 -15.52 6.77 -0.23
C MET A 154 -16.73 5.86 0.02
N LEU A 155 -16.61 4.56 -0.26
CA LEU A 155 -17.64 3.56 0.08
C LEU A 155 -17.61 3.16 1.56
N SER A 156 -16.62 3.58 2.33
CA SER A 156 -16.49 3.17 3.73
C SER A 156 -17.69 3.48 4.62
N PRO A 157 -18.47 4.60 4.47
CA PRO A 157 -19.69 4.79 5.24
C PRO A 157 -20.70 3.67 5.03
N LEU A 158 -20.87 3.21 3.78
CA LEU A 158 -21.73 2.07 3.44
C LEU A 158 -21.21 0.78 4.07
N LEU A 159 -19.90 0.53 3.98
CA LEU A 159 -19.28 -0.66 4.57
C LEU A 159 -19.41 -0.67 6.09
N PHE A 160 -19.30 0.48 6.78
CA PHE A 160 -19.56 0.60 8.21
C PHE A 160 -21.04 0.31 8.53
N ALA A 161 -21.96 0.80 7.70
CA ALA A 161 -23.39 0.52 7.90
C ALA A 161 -23.71 -0.97 7.72
N LEU A 162 -23.14 -1.62 6.71
CA LEU A 162 -23.26 -3.07 6.50
C LEU A 162 -22.64 -3.85 7.67
N GLY A 163 -21.50 -3.43 8.19
CA GLY A 163 -20.86 -4.03 9.36
C GLY A 163 -21.73 -3.98 10.61
N LYS A 164 -22.36 -2.84 10.89
CA LYS A 164 -23.31 -2.68 12.01
C LYS A 164 -24.50 -3.64 11.90
N ARG A 165 -24.96 -3.92 10.68
CA ARG A 165 -26.07 -4.83 10.40
C ARG A 165 -25.64 -6.30 10.26
N LYS A 166 -24.38 -6.64 10.48
CA LYS A 166 -23.77 -7.95 10.22
C LYS A 166 -23.91 -8.46 8.78
N LEU A 167 -24.16 -7.56 7.85
CA LEU A 167 -24.32 -7.87 6.42
C LEU A 167 -23.00 -7.77 5.63
N LEU A 168 -21.93 -7.25 6.22
CA LEU A 168 -20.67 -7.03 5.54
C LEU A 168 -20.03 -8.33 5.04
N ILE A 169 -20.00 -9.38 5.86
CA ILE A 169 -19.42 -10.68 5.47
C ILE A 169 -20.21 -11.31 4.33
N PRO A 170 -21.55 -11.49 4.42
CA PRO A 170 -22.30 -12.07 3.30
C PRO A 170 -22.24 -11.19 2.04
N ALA A 171 -22.21 -9.86 2.17
CA ALA A 171 -22.02 -8.98 1.02
C ALA A 171 -20.65 -9.16 0.38
N THR A 172 -19.58 -9.32 1.17
CA THR A 172 -18.23 -9.59 0.67
C THR A 172 -18.17 -10.93 -0.07
N ILE A 173 -18.78 -11.97 0.50
CA ILE A 173 -18.89 -13.28 -0.12
C ILE A 173 -19.65 -13.17 -1.44
N ALA A 174 -20.80 -12.47 -1.47
CA ALA A 174 -21.59 -12.28 -2.67
C ALA A 174 -20.79 -11.57 -3.77
N VAL A 175 -20.01 -10.52 -3.44
CA VAL A 175 -19.15 -9.82 -4.42
C VAL A 175 -18.05 -10.76 -4.92
N LEU A 176 -17.37 -11.51 -4.07
CA LEU A 176 -16.36 -12.48 -4.46
C LEU A 176 -16.93 -13.54 -5.42
N PHE A 177 -18.09 -14.11 -5.10
CA PHE A 177 -18.76 -15.08 -5.98
C PHE A 177 -19.20 -14.45 -7.29
N SER A 178 -19.75 -13.23 -7.26
CA SER A 178 -20.18 -12.54 -8.48
C SER A 178 -19.01 -12.31 -9.44
N VAL A 179 -17.84 -11.93 -8.93
CA VAL A 179 -16.64 -11.71 -9.74
C VAL A 179 -16.12 -13.02 -10.34
N VAL A 180 -16.22 -14.14 -9.59
CA VAL A 180 -15.79 -15.46 -10.10
C VAL A 180 -16.77 -16.02 -11.14
N LEU A 181 -18.09 -15.88 -10.89
CA LEU A 181 -19.12 -16.48 -11.75
C LEU A 181 -19.43 -15.63 -12.99
N PHE A 182 -19.23 -14.33 -12.91
CA PHE A 182 -19.55 -13.36 -13.96
C PHE A 182 -18.34 -12.50 -14.31
N PRO A 183 -17.30 -13.06 -14.93
CA PRO A 183 -16.09 -12.30 -15.31
C PRO A 183 -16.39 -11.10 -16.22
N GLU A 184 -17.54 -11.12 -16.93
CA GLU A 184 -18.02 -10.03 -17.76
C GLU A 184 -18.32 -8.76 -16.93
N LEU A 185 -18.62 -8.89 -15.63
CA LEU A 185 -18.79 -7.74 -14.75
C LEU A 185 -17.51 -6.89 -14.65
N ASN A 186 -16.35 -7.55 -14.72
CA ASN A 186 -15.08 -6.86 -14.82
C ASN A 186 -14.95 -6.05 -16.11
N ALA A 187 -15.48 -6.58 -17.23
CA ALA A 187 -15.46 -5.90 -18.53
C ALA A 187 -16.38 -4.67 -18.56
N LEU A 188 -17.52 -4.71 -17.86
CA LEU A 188 -18.47 -3.58 -17.79
C LEU A 188 -17.90 -2.37 -17.06
N PHE A 189 -16.99 -2.60 -16.10
CA PHE A 189 -16.41 -1.56 -15.26
C PHE A 189 -14.93 -1.31 -15.53
N SER A 190 -14.31 -2.05 -16.44
CA SER A 190 -12.91 -1.90 -16.80
C SER A 190 -12.76 -1.12 -18.10
N ASP A 191 -11.96 -0.09 -18.02
CA ASP A 191 -11.51 0.65 -19.16
C ASP A 191 -9.98 0.75 -19.13
N PRO A 192 -9.36 0.54 -20.20
CA PRO A 192 -9.29 -0.67 -21.01
C PRO A 192 -8.86 -1.89 -20.15
N PRO A 193 -8.87 -3.12 -20.62
CA PRO A 193 -9.02 -4.40 -19.86
C PRO A 193 -7.93 -4.75 -18.82
N ARG A 194 -7.26 -3.77 -18.20
CA ARG A 194 -6.08 -4.02 -17.36
C ARG A 194 -6.30 -3.90 -15.85
N VAL A 195 -7.44 -3.35 -15.39
CA VAL A 195 -7.70 -3.20 -13.96
C VAL A 195 -9.16 -3.47 -13.63
N PRO A 196 -9.45 -4.69 -13.16
CA PRO A 196 -10.80 -5.08 -12.81
C PRO A 196 -11.27 -4.33 -11.55
N TRP A 197 -12.25 -3.45 -11.70
CA TRP A 197 -12.89 -2.73 -10.59
C TRP A 197 -13.52 -3.69 -9.58
N ALA A 198 -14.15 -4.74 -10.08
CA ALA A 198 -14.85 -5.71 -9.25
C ALA A 198 -13.87 -6.49 -8.36
N ASP A 199 -12.71 -6.89 -8.90
CA ASP A 199 -11.65 -7.54 -8.12
C ASP A 199 -11.09 -6.59 -7.05
N SER A 200 -10.83 -5.34 -7.42
CA SER A 200 -10.36 -4.31 -6.49
C SER A 200 -11.35 -4.08 -5.36
N LEU A 201 -12.65 -4.02 -5.67
CA LEU A 201 -13.73 -3.91 -4.69
C LEU A 201 -13.78 -5.16 -3.79
N ALA A 202 -13.70 -6.36 -4.36
CA ALA A 202 -13.74 -7.61 -3.60
C ALA A 202 -12.62 -7.68 -2.56
N PHE A 203 -11.37 -7.38 -2.96
CA PHE A 203 -10.24 -7.37 -2.02
C PHE A 203 -10.27 -6.19 -1.05
N PHE A 204 -10.82 -5.05 -1.45
CA PHE A 204 -11.06 -3.94 -0.54
C PHE A 204 -12.09 -4.33 0.54
N MET A 205 -13.21 -4.93 0.16
CA MET A 205 -14.20 -5.42 1.12
C MET A 205 -13.64 -6.49 2.05
N LEU A 206 -12.85 -7.43 1.52
CA LEU A 206 -12.17 -8.46 2.31
C LEU A 206 -11.24 -7.83 3.36
N GLY A 207 -10.42 -6.88 2.97
CA GLY A 207 -9.54 -6.14 3.89
C GLY A 207 -10.32 -5.36 4.95
N PHE A 208 -11.46 -4.79 4.56
CA PHE A 208 -12.35 -4.10 5.49
C PHE A 208 -12.99 -5.08 6.49
N CYS A 209 -13.39 -6.28 6.07
CA CYS A 209 -13.84 -7.35 6.98
C CYS A 209 -12.76 -7.74 7.99
N LEU A 210 -11.52 -7.93 7.50
CA LEU A 210 -10.37 -8.26 8.35
C LEU A 210 -10.03 -7.18 9.37
N SER A 211 -10.50 -5.94 9.17
CA SER A 211 -10.28 -4.87 10.14
C SER A 211 -10.97 -5.08 11.50
N SER A 212 -11.90 -6.03 11.60
CA SER A 212 -12.46 -6.47 12.88
C SER A 212 -11.46 -7.23 13.75
N LEU A 213 -10.45 -7.85 13.13
CA LEU A 213 -9.35 -8.55 13.79
C LEU A 213 -8.18 -7.62 14.05
N THR A 214 -7.44 -7.86 15.09
CA THR A 214 -6.15 -7.18 15.33
C THR A 214 -5.08 -7.72 14.36
N LEU A 215 -4.04 -6.91 14.09
CA LEU A 215 -2.91 -7.40 13.30
C LEU A 215 -2.20 -8.58 13.96
N GLY A 216 -2.21 -8.67 15.28
CA GLY A 216 -1.66 -9.80 16.03
C GLY A 216 -2.45 -11.09 15.79
N GLU A 217 -3.80 -11.03 15.79
CA GLU A 217 -4.64 -12.18 15.46
C GLU A 217 -4.44 -12.64 14.03
N ILE A 218 -4.37 -11.70 13.08
CA ILE A 218 -4.07 -12.02 11.67
C ILE A 218 -2.68 -12.65 11.55
N LYS A 219 -1.67 -12.12 12.23
CA LYS A 219 -0.32 -12.68 12.27
C LYS A 219 -0.31 -14.11 12.80
N LEU A 220 -1.03 -14.36 13.90
CA LEU A 220 -1.14 -15.71 14.47
C LEU A 220 -1.82 -16.67 13.49
N PHE A 221 -2.89 -16.23 12.84
CA PHE A 221 -3.56 -17.03 11.81
C PHE A 221 -2.61 -17.35 10.65
N LEU A 222 -1.90 -16.35 10.10
CA LEU A 222 -0.93 -16.55 9.02
C LEU A 222 0.24 -17.47 9.44
N LYS A 223 0.70 -17.37 10.69
CA LYS A 223 1.73 -18.28 11.22
C LYS A 223 1.24 -19.72 11.29
N LYS A 224 -0.01 -19.93 11.74
CA LYS A 224 -0.63 -21.26 11.84
C LYS A 224 -0.96 -21.88 10.47
N THR A 225 -1.39 -21.08 9.51
CA THR A 225 -1.75 -21.56 8.16
C THR A 225 -0.56 -21.62 7.21
N GLY A 226 0.59 -21.09 7.60
CA GLY A 226 1.77 -20.95 6.76
C GLY A 226 2.28 -22.25 6.17
N TYR A 227 2.17 -23.39 6.90
CA TYR A 227 2.61 -24.68 6.35
C TYR A 227 1.75 -25.21 5.21
N ILE A 228 0.55 -24.68 5.05
CA ILE A 228 -0.34 -25.01 3.93
C ILE A 228 -0.27 -23.92 2.87
N SER A 229 -0.38 -22.64 3.29
CA SER A 229 -0.46 -21.54 2.34
C SER A 229 0.82 -21.31 1.56
N LEU A 230 1.99 -21.53 2.15
CA LEU A 230 3.27 -21.38 1.45
C LEU A 230 3.49 -22.45 0.36
N PRO A 231 3.32 -23.76 0.62
CA PRO A 231 3.40 -24.77 -0.44
C PRO A 231 2.36 -24.60 -1.53
N VAL A 232 1.11 -24.26 -1.17
CA VAL A 232 0.04 -24.02 -2.15
C VAL A 232 0.37 -22.82 -3.04
N TRP A 233 0.81 -21.73 -2.47
CA TRP A 233 1.27 -20.56 -3.23
C TRP A 233 2.44 -20.88 -4.15
N ALA A 234 3.46 -21.60 -3.65
CA ALA A 234 4.60 -22.04 -4.46
C ALA A 234 4.16 -23.00 -5.58
N ALA A 235 3.24 -23.92 -5.30
CA ALA A 235 2.73 -24.85 -6.29
C ALA A 235 1.96 -24.11 -7.41
N ILE A 236 1.09 -23.14 -7.08
CA ILE A 236 0.39 -22.32 -8.09
C ILE A 236 1.41 -21.59 -8.97
N ALA A 237 2.41 -20.96 -8.39
CA ALA A 237 3.46 -20.26 -9.14
C ALA A 237 4.27 -21.23 -10.03
N TRP A 238 4.58 -22.42 -9.53
CA TRP A 238 5.26 -23.45 -10.28
C TRP A 238 4.42 -24.00 -11.44
N MET A 239 3.13 -24.26 -11.20
CA MET A 239 2.20 -24.71 -12.25
C MET A 239 2.06 -23.67 -13.38
N ASN A 240 2.06 -22.39 -13.06
CA ASN A 240 2.10 -21.32 -14.06
C ASN A 240 3.45 -21.32 -14.82
N HIS A 241 4.57 -21.43 -14.11
CA HIS A 241 5.89 -21.51 -14.73
C HIS A 241 6.02 -22.70 -15.70
N CYS A 242 5.43 -23.83 -15.34
CA CYS A 242 5.39 -25.02 -16.20
C CYS A 242 4.33 -24.95 -17.32
N GLY A 243 3.56 -23.87 -17.41
CA GLY A 243 2.49 -23.73 -18.41
C GLY A 243 1.24 -24.57 -18.15
N VAL A 244 1.12 -25.19 -16.96
CA VAL A 244 -0.08 -25.96 -16.56
C VAL A 244 -1.29 -25.07 -16.35
N ILE A 245 -1.07 -23.90 -15.77
CA ILE A 245 -2.09 -22.85 -15.66
C ILE A 245 -1.65 -21.62 -16.45
N SER A 246 -2.58 -20.98 -17.15
CA SER A 246 -2.29 -19.77 -17.92
C SER A 246 -2.05 -18.57 -16.99
N THR A 247 -1.37 -17.55 -17.49
CA THR A 247 -1.20 -16.27 -16.78
C THR A 247 -2.56 -15.61 -16.48
N GLU A 248 -3.53 -15.76 -17.35
CA GLU A 248 -4.90 -15.26 -17.13
C GLU A 248 -5.55 -15.95 -15.94
N THR A 249 -5.43 -17.28 -15.83
CA THR A 249 -5.92 -18.07 -14.70
C THR A 249 -5.21 -17.65 -13.40
N LEU A 250 -3.91 -17.35 -13.46
CA LEU A 250 -3.13 -16.89 -12.33
C LEU A 250 -3.68 -15.58 -11.74
N HIS A 251 -4.25 -14.73 -12.59
CA HIS A 251 -4.86 -13.46 -12.22
C HIS A 251 -6.35 -13.57 -11.87
N THR A 252 -6.76 -14.67 -11.23
CA THR A 252 -8.13 -14.89 -10.75
C THR A 252 -8.19 -15.00 -9.23
N ILE A 253 -9.36 -14.74 -8.65
CA ILE A 253 -9.58 -14.80 -7.19
C ILE A 253 -9.15 -16.15 -6.58
N PRO A 254 -9.46 -17.33 -7.17
CA PRO A 254 -9.01 -18.61 -6.63
C PRO A 254 -7.50 -18.74 -6.47
N CYS A 255 -6.70 -18.11 -7.32
CA CYS A 255 -5.26 -18.08 -7.20
C CYS A 255 -4.78 -16.98 -6.26
N TRP A 256 -5.41 -15.80 -6.29
CA TRP A 256 -5.00 -14.66 -5.46
C TRP A 256 -5.16 -14.90 -3.96
N ILE A 257 -6.21 -15.58 -3.52
CA ILE A 257 -6.40 -15.86 -2.08
C ILE A 257 -5.23 -16.68 -1.50
N PRO A 258 -4.88 -17.85 -2.05
CA PRO A 258 -3.68 -18.57 -1.61
C PRO A 258 -2.40 -17.75 -1.73
N GLY A 259 -2.27 -16.94 -2.79
CA GLY A 259 -1.11 -16.05 -2.98
C GLY A 259 -0.98 -14.99 -1.88
N ILE A 260 -2.08 -14.35 -1.49
CA ILE A 260 -2.13 -13.36 -0.41
C ILE A 260 -1.77 -14.02 0.94
N LEU A 261 -2.34 -15.20 1.22
CA LEU A 261 -2.03 -15.95 2.43
C LEU A 261 -0.57 -16.40 2.46
N GLY A 262 -0.03 -16.89 1.32
CA GLY A 262 1.36 -17.28 1.19
C GLY A 262 2.31 -16.11 1.39
N LEU A 263 2.09 -14.98 0.70
CA LEU A 263 2.88 -13.76 0.87
C LEU A 263 2.82 -13.25 2.32
N GLY A 264 1.62 -13.20 2.91
CA GLY A 264 1.44 -12.78 4.29
C GLY A 264 2.20 -13.68 5.27
N SER A 265 2.09 -15.01 5.11
CA SER A 265 2.81 -16.00 5.93
C SER A 265 4.32 -15.86 5.77
N LEU A 266 4.81 -15.69 4.54
CA LEU A 266 6.25 -15.44 4.28
C LEU A 266 6.72 -14.17 5.01
N CYS A 267 5.97 -13.08 4.90
CA CYS A 267 6.33 -11.83 5.57
C CYS A 267 6.33 -11.95 7.10
N VAL A 268 5.39 -12.71 7.67
CA VAL A 268 5.38 -13.01 9.11
C VAL A 268 6.67 -13.74 9.52
N LEU A 269 7.06 -14.79 8.79
CA LEU A 269 8.28 -15.56 9.09
C LEU A 269 9.54 -14.73 8.90
N LEU A 270 9.63 -13.96 7.81
CA LEU A 270 10.80 -13.14 7.52
C LEU A 270 10.99 -12.02 8.55
N THR A 271 9.92 -11.41 9.07
CA THR A 271 10.03 -10.34 10.07
C THR A 271 10.48 -10.83 11.46
N GLU A 272 10.55 -12.12 11.69
CA GLU A 272 11.25 -12.69 12.86
C GLU A 272 12.78 -12.49 12.76
N LYS A 273 13.32 -12.23 11.56
CA LYS A 273 14.72 -11.90 11.35
C LYS A 273 14.95 -10.40 11.33
N THR A 274 15.91 -9.92 12.11
CA THR A 274 16.22 -8.49 12.28
C THR A 274 16.50 -7.77 10.96
N PHE A 275 17.13 -8.44 10.01
CA PHE A 275 17.42 -7.88 8.68
C PHE A 275 16.14 -7.43 7.96
N PHE A 276 15.14 -8.32 7.80
CA PHE A 276 13.89 -8.00 7.12
C PHE A 276 13.03 -7.01 7.90
N LEU A 277 13.09 -7.08 9.23
CA LEU A 277 12.45 -6.10 10.10
C LEU A 277 13.00 -4.69 9.85
N ASN A 278 14.30 -4.53 9.69
CA ASN A 278 14.94 -3.26 9.40
C ASN A 278 14.58 -2.76 7.99
N ILE A 279 14.56 -3.63 6.99
CA ILE A 279 14.09 -3.29 5.63
C ILE A 279 12.65 -2.78 5.68
N ALA A 280 11.74 -3.49 6.34
CA ALA A 280 10.35 -3.08 6.46
C ALA A 280 10.23 -1.67 7.08
N ARG A 281 10.98 -1.40 8.16
CA ARG A 281 10.98 -0.11 8.85
C ARG A 281 11.56 1.03 8.00
N ALA A 282 12.63 0.76 7.26
CA ALA A 282 13.30 1.75 6.42
C ALA A 282 12.49 2.10 5.17
N CYS A 283 11.92 1.09 4.51
CA CYS A 283 11.27 1.27 3.21
C CYS A 283 9.77 1.60 3.29
N ALA A 284 9.06 1.19 4.34
CA ALA A 284 7.63 1.45 4.44
C ALA A 284 7.23 2.94 4.39
N PRO A 285 8.00 3.89 4.95
CA PRO A 285 7.73 5.32 4.79
C PRO A 285 7.84 5.81 3.35
N LEU A 286 8.61 5.11 2.51
CA LEU A 286 8.91 5.49 1.13
C LEU A 286 7.89 4.95 0.13
N PHE A 287 6.95 4.11 0.58
CA PHE A 287 6.05 3.36 -0.27
C PHE A 287 5.38 4.21 -1.35
N PHE A 288 4.70 5.28 -0.97
CA PHE A 288 3.98 6.13 -1.92
C PHE A 288 4.91 6.90 -2.84
N PHE A 289 6.06 7.33 -2.34
CA PHE A 289 7.05 8.03 -3.15
C PHE A 289 7.62 7.12 -4.25
N ILE A 290 8.11 5.93 -3.88
CA ILE A 290 8.62 4.94 -4.84
C ILE A 290 7.53 4.57 -5.84
N TYR A 291 6.30 4.40 -5.34
CA TYR A 291 5.13 4.08 -6.15
C TYR A 291 4.83 5.17 -7.20
N ALA A 292 5.00 6.44 -6.88
CA ALA A 292 4.79 7.53 -7.82
C ALA A 292 5.97 7.74 -8.78
N ILE A 293 7.21 7.64 -8.29
CA ILE A 293 8.37 8.07 -9.07
C ILE A 293 8.89 7.00 -10.04
N HIS A 294 8.63 5.71 -9.82
CA HIS A 294 9.29 4.67 -10.59
C HIS A 294 8.99 4.74 -12.09
N CYS A 295 7.76 4.98 -12.50
CA CYS A 295 7.41 5.12 -13.91
C CYS A 295 7.92 6.41 -14.55
N LEU A 296 8.22 7.44 -13.76
CA LEU A 296 8.87 8.66 -14.26
C LEU A 296 10.37 8.46 -14.51
N ILE A 297 11.02 7.60 -13.71
CA ILE A 297 12.47 7.38 -13.80
C ILE A 297 12.83 6.25 -14.78
N LEU A 298 12.03 5.18 -14.82
CA LEU A 298 12.33 3.99 -15.63
C LEU A 298 12.62 4.27 -17.11
N PRO A 299 11.88 5.18 -17.82
CA PRO A 299 12.16 5.49 -19.21
C PRO A 299 13.56 6.05 -19.46
N TYR A 300 14.17 6.65 -18.45
CA TYR A 300 15.53 7.21 -18.53
C TYR A 300 16.58 6.24 -18.00
N LEU A 301 16.27 5.51 -16.96
CA LEU A 301 17.20 4.60 -16.28
C LEU A 301 17.44 3.32 -17.10
N MET A 302 16.38 2.74 -17.66
CA MET A 302 16.50 1.47 -18.40
C MET A 302 17.40 1.56 -19.63
N PRO A 303 17.32 2.60 -20.51
CA PRO A 303 18.23 2.73 -21.64
C PRO A 303 19.70 2.93 -21.23
N LEU A 304 19.97 3.51 -20.05
CA LEU A 304 21.32 3.62 -19.52
C LEU A 304 21.88 2.28 -19.05
N LEU A 305 21.05 1.52 -18.34
CA LEU A 305 21.44 0.20 -17.80
C LEU A 305 21.60 -0.84 -18.92
N SER A 306 20.78 -0.81 -19.95
CA SER A 306 20.88 -1.74 -21.09
C SER A 306 22.18 -1.61 -21.89
N ARG A 307 22.92 -0.49 -21.74
CA ARG A 307 24.26 -0.33 -22.36
C ARG A 307 25.36 -1.09 -21.64
N ILE A 308 25.16 -1.41 -20.36
CA ILE A 308 26.20 -2.01 -19.49
C ILE A 308 25.80 -3.36 -18.89
N LEU A 309 24.52 -3.68 -18.93
CA LEU A 309 23.96 -4.93 -18.37
C LEU A 309 23.13 -5.65 -19.45
N PRO A 310 23.03 -6.98 -19.35
CA PRO A 310 22.08 -7.73 -20.18
C PRO A 310 20.65 -7.20 -20.02
N GLU A 311 19.93 -7.10 -21.12
CA GLU A 311 18.54 -6.70 -21.11
C GLU A 311 17.65 -7.72 -20.36
N GLY A 312 16.49 -7.26 -19.89
CA GLY A 312 15.53 -8.09 -19.17
C GLY A 312 15.67 -8.04 -17.65
N VAL A 313 15.57 -9.19 -16.98
CA VAL A 313 15.51 -9.27 -15.50
C VAL A 313 16.76 -8.70 -14.81
N PRO A 314 18.01 -8.93 -15.27
CA PRO A 314 19.18 -8.38 -14.59
C PRO A 314 19.20 -6.85 -14.53
N SER A 315 19.00 -6.18 -15.67
CA SER A 315 18.93 -4.71 -15.73
C SER A 315 17.75 -4.16 -14.94
N ALA A 316 16.58 -4.82 -15.00
CA ALA A 316 15.39 -4.46 -14.24
C ALA A 316 15.60 -4.58 -12.73
N MET A 317 16.30 -5.63 -12.28
CA MET A 317 16.64 -5.82 -10.86
C MET A 317 17.53 -4.68 -10.35
N VAL A 318 18.57 -4.34 -11.10
CA VAL A 318 19.47 -3.22 -10.75
C VAL A 318 18.70 -1.89 -10.75
N ALA A 319 17.85 -1.64 -11.76
CA ALA A 319 17.00 -0.44 -11.79
C ALA A 319 16.12 -0.35 -10.56
N THR A 320 15.46 -1.45 -10.19
CA THR A 320 14.59 -1.51 -9.01
C THR A 320 15.36 -1.17 -7.74
N VAL A 321 16.52 -1.79 -7.53
CA VAL A 321 17.38 -1.51 -6.36
C VAL A 321 17.82 -0.05 -6.33
N LEU A 322 18.23 0.52 -7.48
CA LEU A 322 18.64 1.92 -7.57
C LEU A 322 17.49 2.88 -7.25
N ILE A 323 16.26 2.58 -7.69
CA ILE A 323 15.07 3.40 -7.36
C ILE A 323 14.82 3.37 -5.83
N PHE A 324 14.87 2.20 -5.20
CA PHE A 324 14.69 2.09 -3.76
C PHE A 324 15.79 2.79 -2.97
N ALA A 325 17.06 2.62 -3.38
CA ALA A 325 18.18 3.29 -2.74
C ALA A 325 18.12 4.82 -2.93
N GLY A 326 17.87 5.28 -4.14
CA GLY A 326 17.70 6.71 -4.43
C GLY A 326 16.57 7.35 -3.65
N ALA A 327 15.43 6.66 -3.55
CA ALA A 327 14.30 7.10 -2.75
C ALA A 327 14.65 7.20 -1.26
N PHE A 328 15.43 6.24 -0.73
CA PHE A 328 15.90 6.27 0.65
C PHE A 328 16.81 7.47 0.92
N PHE A 329 17.81 7.70 0.08
CA PHE A 329 18.72 8.85 0.22
C PHE A 329 17.99 10.18 0.07
N LEU A 330 17.10 10.30 -0.91
CA LEU A 330 16.31 11.51 -1.11
C LEU A 330 15.40 11.78 0.11
N HIS A 331 14.77 10.74 0.66
CA HIS A 331 13.96 10.90 1.86
C HIS A 331 14.79 11.45 3.03
N GLN A 332 15.97 10.86 3.29
CA GLN A 332 16.86 11.32 4.36
C GLN A 332 17.26 12.79 4.14
N TRP A 333 17.55 13.15 2.89
CA TRP A 333 17.92 14.51 2.54
C TRP A 333 16.77 15.51 2.72
N VAL A 334 15.56 15.16 2.24
CA VAL A 334 14.35 16.00 2.40
C VAL A 334 13.98 16.18 3.86
N VAL A 335 13.96 15.11 4.64
CA VAL A 335 13.64 15.16 6.07
C VAL A 335 14.62 16.08 6.82
N ARG A 336 15.90 16.05 6.43
CA ARG A 336 16.94 16.86 7.07
C ARG A 336 16.88 18.34 6.71
N HIS A 337 16.62 18.67 5.43
CA HIS A 337 16.78 20.02 4.92
C HIS A 337 15.46 20.75 4.69
N TYR A 338 14.37 20.02 4.48
CA TYR A 338 13.05 20.56 4.14
C TYR A 338 11.94 19.91 4.97
N PRO A 339 11.98 20.04 6.32
CA PRO A 339 10.94 19.49 7.18
C PRO A 339 9.60 20.17 6.85
N GLY A 340 8.61 19.36 6.46
CA GLY A 340 7.28 19.83 6.03
C GLY A 340 6.95 19.48 4.57
N TRP A 341 7.93 19.29 3.70
CA TRP A 341 7.70 18.75 2.36
C TRP A 341 7.44 17.25 2.35
N GLU A 342 7.72 16.56 3.46
CA GLU A 342 7.42 15.14 3.67
C GLU A 342 5.96 14.79 3.39
N TYR A 343 5.05 15.72 3.67
CA TYR A 343 3.62 15.50 3.42
C TYR A 343 3.31 15.39 1.92
N LEU A 344 3.88 16.29 1.12
CA LEU A 344 3.61 16.36 -0.32
C LEU A 344 4.38 15.28 -1.08
N ILE A 345 5.67 15.08 -0.76
CA ILE A 345 6.56 14.18 -1.50
C ILE A 345 6.33 12.72 -1.10
N PHE A 346 6.17 12.43 0.18
CA PHE A 346 6.10 11.07 0.71
C PHE A 346 4.72 10.66 1.26
N ALA A 347 3.70 11.54 1.16
CA ALA A 347 2.39 11.35 1.77
C ALA A 347 2.45 11.06 3.30
N GLN A 348 3.49 11.52 3.97
CA GLN A 348 3.67 11.31 5.40
C GLN A 348 2.88 12.35 6.20
N LYS A 349 2.42 11.96 7.39
CA LYS A 349 1.81 12.94 8.30
C LYS A 349 2.88 13.91 8.80
N ARG A 350 2.59 15.21 8.72
CA ARG A 350 3.42 16.22 9.35
C ARG A 350 3.58 15.89 10.83
N LYS A 351 4.79 15.62 11.27
CA LYS A 351 5.07 15.50 12.71
C LYS A 351 4.80 16.87 13.32
N LYS A 352 3.87 16.93 14.28
CA LYS A 352 3.76 18.16 15.08
C LYS A 352 5.13 18.40 15.71
N PRO A 353 5.67 19.63 15.63
CA PRO A 353 6.90 19.95 16.36
C PRO A 353 6.68 19.55 17.83
N PRO A 354 7.69 19.02 18.51
CA PRO A 354 7.58 18.76 19.92
C PRO A 354 7.13 20.07 20.58
N ILE A 355 6.03 20.00 21.31
CA ILE A 355 5.54 21.15 22.09
C ILE A 355 6.66 21.47 23.05
N ASP A 356 7.29 22.63 22.87
CA ASP A 356 8.40 23.06 23.68
C ASP A 356 7.94 23.02 25.16
N GLY A 357 8.78 22.52 26.07
CA GLY A 357 8.40 22.33 27.47
C GLY A 357 7.80 23.61 28.08
N LYS A 358 8.24 24.78 27.59
CA LYS A 358 7.69 26.10 27.96
C LYS A 358 6.23 26.31 27.53
N GLU A 359 5.80 25.71 26.42
CA GLU A 359 4.40 25.79 25.98
C GLU A 359 3.51 24.86 26.81
N LYS A 360 4.01 23.68 27.23
CA LYS A 360 3.29 22.80 28.17
C LYS A 360 3.07 23.47 29.52
N GLU A 361 4.05 24.18 30.04
CA GLU A 361 3.90 24.94 31.27
C GLU A 361 2.89 26.09 31.13
N ARG A 362 2.89 26.80 30.00
CA ARG A 362 1.88 27.86 29.73
C ARG A 362 0.45 27.30 29.66
N PHE A 363 0.25 26.15 29.01
CA PHE A 363 -1.06 25.49 28.98
C PHE A 363 -1.48 24.98 30.37
N ALA A 364 -0.56 24.42 31.14
CA ALA A 364 -0.84 23.97 32.51
C ALA A 364 -1.21 25.14 33.45
N VAL A 365 -0.49 26.22 33.36
CA VAL A 365 -0.76 27.44 34.16
C VAL A 365 -2.08 28.11 33.70
N GLY A 366 -2.38 28.13 32.41
CA GLY A 366 -3.64 28.63 31.86
C GLY A 366 -4.86 27.83 32.32
N SER A 367 -4.75 26.51 32.40
CA SER A 367 -5.83 25.64 32.87
C SER A 367 -6.09 25.76 34.37
N LEU A 368 -5.06 25.97 35.17
CA LEU A 368 -5.20 26.23 36.61
C LEU A 368 -5.86 27.58 36.91
N ARG A 369 -5.57 28.63 36.12
CA ARG A 369 -6.25 29.92 36.26
C ARG A 369 -7.72 29.89 35.88
N SER A 370 -8.10 29.13 34.84
CA SER A 370 -9.51 29.01 34.48
C SER A 370 -10.33 28.19 35.48
N ALA A 371 -9.71 27.22 36.15
CA ALA A 371 -10.36 26.46 37.22
C ALA A 371 -10.61 27.31 38.50
N SER A 372 -9.70 28.24 38.83
CA SER A 372 -9.85 29.09 40.02
C SER A 372 -10.85 30.23 39.85
N MET A 373 -11.26 30.58 38.62
CA MET A 373 -12.27 31.61 38.37
C MET A 373 -13.71 31.09 38.40
N ASN A 374 -13.93 29.80 38.47
CA ASN A 374 -15.25 29.18 38.49
C ASN A 374 -15.70 28.69 39.87
N GLU A 375 -15.02 29.11 40.96
CA GLU A 375 -15.58 28.87 42.29
C GLU A 375 -16.76 29.84 42.53
N PRO A 376 -17.99 29.28 42.76
CA PRO A 376 -19.12 30.12 43.14
C PRO A 376 -18.84 30.77 44.49
N ARG A 377 -18.82 32.09 44.50
CA ARG A 377 -18.84 32.85 45.77
C ARG A 377 -20.17 32.53 46.46
N LEU A 378 -20.11 31.75 47.54
CA LEU A 378 -21.19 31.59 48.48
C LEU A 378 -21.38 32.82 49.33
#